data_2f107c4c34a7110abb2e266a485f8f5f
#
_entry.id   2f107c4c34a7110abb2e266a485f8f5f
#
_cell.length_a   1.000
_cell.length_b   1.000
_cell.length_c   1.000
_cell.angle_alpha   90.00
_cell.angle_beta   90.00
_cell.angle_gamma   90.00
#
_symmetry.space_group_name_H-M   'P 1'
#
loop_
_entity.id
_entity.type
_entity.pdbx_description
1 polymer ?
#
loop_
_entity_poly.entity_id
_entity_poly.type
_entity_poly.pdbx_seq_one_letter_code
_entity_poly.pdbx_strand_id
1 'polypeptide(L)'
;MITRAEILEKTKEVIYESVPELEGVELREDTVINTDTAIDSMGFTLVICRLEAAFDVRIPNRQWQRLSTLGDVVDAIEKRLTR
;
A
#
# COMPACT_ATOMS: atom_id res chain seq x y z
N MET A 1 7.11 -4.76 18.28
CA MET A 1 5.83 -4.56 17.54
C MET A 1 5.97 -3.39 16.59
N ILE A 2 5.53 -3.55 15.35
CA ILE A 2 5.62 -2.48 14.37
C ILE A 2 4.49 -1.47 14.58
N THR A 3 4.80 -0.19 14.42
CA THR A 3 3.80 0.86 14.57
C THR A 3 3.14 1.20 13.24
N ARG A 4 2.00 1.90 13.30
CA ARG A 4 1.31 2.34 12.09
C ARG A 4 2.22 3.26 11.26
N ALA A 5 3.00 4.11 11.91
CA ALA A 5 3.92 5.01 11.21
C ALA A 5 4.96 4.22 10.44
N GLU A 6 5.47 3.14 11.02
CA GLU A 6 6.45 2.29 10.36
C GLU A 6 5.82 1.56 9.17
N ILE A 7 4.58 1.10 9.33
CA ILE A 7 3.86 0.45 8.23
C ILE A 7 3.67 1.44 7.08
N LEU A 8 3.26 2.66 7.39
CA LEU A 8 3.04 3.69 6.38
C LEU A 8 4.33 3.99 5.62
N GLU A 9 5.44 4.18 6.34
CA GLU A 9 6.73 4.50 5.70
C GLU A 9 7.19 3.35 4.80
N LYS A 10 7.07 2.12 5.26
CA LYS A 10 7.44 0.96 4.46
C LYS A 10 6.55 0.82 3.24
N THR A 11 5.26 1.10 3.41
CA THR A 11 4.30 1.05 2.30
C THR A 11 4.68 2.08 1.22
N LYS A 12 5.01 3.30 1.64
CA LYS A 12 5.46 4.33 0.69
C LYS A 12 6.71 3.88 -0.04
N GLU A 13 7.68 3.33 0.68
CA GLU A 13 8.93 2.86 0.11
C GLU A 13 8.67 1.81 -0.97
N VAL A 14 7.80 0.85 -0.68
CA VAL A 14 7.44 -0.19 -1.65
C VAL A 14 6.77 0.41 -2.88
N ILE A 15 5.89 1.38 -2.67
CA ILE A 15 5.20 2.06 -3.79
C ILE A 15 6.20 2.78 -4.68
N TYR A 16 7.13 3.54 -4.09
CA TYR A 16 8.12 4.27 -4.88
C TYR A 16 9.04 3.33 -5.64
N GLU A 17 9.40 2.20 -5.04
CA GLU A 17 10.24 1.20 -5.71
C GLU A 17 9.50 0.51 -6.85
N SER A 18 8.20 0.27 -6.66
CA SER A 18 7.39 -0.46 -7.63
C SER A 18 6.95 0.43 -8.80
N VAL A 19 6.74 1.71 -8.54
CA VAL A 19 6.26 2.67 -9.53
C VAL A 19 7.17 3.90 -9.48
N PRO A 20 8.33 3.84 -10.17
CA PRO A 20 9.30 4.94 -10.12
C PRO A 20 8.76 6.30 -10.55
N GLU A 21 7.70 6.31 -11.35
CA GLU A 21 7.08 7.55 -11.80
C GLU A 21 6.50 8.37 -10.65
N LEU A 22 6.28 7.73 -9.51
CA LEU A 22 5.74 8.41 -8.34
C LEU A 22 6.81 9.05 -7.47
N GLU A 23 8.09 8.86 -7.80
CA GLU A 23 9.17 9.49 -7.05
C GLU A 23 8.97 11.00 -7.08
N GLY A 24 8.99 11.61 -5.91
CA GLY A 24 8.73 13.04 -5.79
C GLY A 24 7.28 13.40 -5.56
N VAL A 25 6.35 12.45 -5.75
CA VAL A 25 4.94 12.67 -5.44
C VAL A 25 4.73 12.43 -3.95
N GLU A 26 4.08 13.36 -3.27
CA GLU A 26 3.80 13.20 -1.84
C GLU A 26 2.66 12.20 -1.65
N LEU A 27 2.92 11.16 -0.87
CA LEU A 27 1.92 10.13 -0.56
C LEU A 27 1.47 10.30 0.88
N ARG A 28 0.16 10.42 1.07
CA ARG A 28 -0.45 10.59 2.40
C ARG A 28 -1.48 9.50 2.62
N GLU A 29 -1.94 9.36 3.86
CA GLU A 29 -2.97 8.37 4.16
C GLU A 29 -4.26 8.64 3.40
N ASP A 30 -4.58 9.89 3.12
CA ASP A 30 -5.79 10.24 2.37
C ASP A 30 -5.59 10.25 0.86
N THR A 31 -4.40 9.95 0.37
CA THR A 31 -4.14 9.87 -1.07
C THR A 31 -4.96 8.72 -1.67
N VAL A 32 -5.78 9.04 -2.67
CA VAL A 32 -6.57 8.04 -3.37
C VAL A 32 -5.71 7.45 -4.47
N ILE A 33 -5.32 6.20 -4.28
CA ILE A 33 -4.30 5.58 -5.15
C ILE A 33 -4.69 5.56 -6.62
N ASN A 34 -5.94 5.22 -6.91
CA ASN A 34 -6.39 5.05 -8.30
C ASN A 34 -6.60 6.36 -9.05
N THR A 35 -6.85 7.47 -8.35
CA THR A 35 -7.17 8.75 -9.00
C THR A 35 -6.12 9.81 -8.77
N ASP A 36 -5.46 9.78 -7.62
CA ASP A 36 -4.47 10.80 -7.27
C ASP A 36 -3.05 10.43 -7.71
N THR A 37 -2.88 9.20 -8.18
CA THR A 37 -1.57 8.72 -8.65
C THR A 37 -1.72 8.09 -10.02
N ALA A 38 -0.59 7.79 -10.66
CA ALA A 38 -0.56 7.16 -11.98
C ALA A 38 -0.56 5.62 -11.90
N ILE A 39 -0.89 5.06 -10.74
CA ILE A 39 -0.90 3.62 -10.56
C ILE A 39 -2.12 3.01 -11.25
N ASP A 40 -1.89 2.13 -12.22
CA ASP A 40 -2.96 1.40 -12.88
C ASP A 40 -3.21 0.08 -12.14
N SER A 41 -4.12 -0.75 -12.65
CA SER A 41 -4.48 -2.01 -12.02
C SER A 41 -3.29 -2.96 -11.86
N MET A 42 -2.43 -3.02 -12.87
CA MET A 42 -1.24 -3.89 -12.82
C MET A 42 -0.24 -3.38 -11.80
N GLY A 43 -0.03 -2.07 -11.76
CA GLY A 43 0.85 -1.46 -10.78
C GLY A 43 0.35 -1.68 -9.36
N PHE A 44 -0.95 -1.55 -9.16
CA PHE A 44 -1.56 -1.78 -7.87
C PHE A 44 -1.36 -3.23 -7.40
N THR A 45 -1.59 -4.18 -8.31
CA THR A 45 -1.38 -5.60 -8.03
C THR A 45 0.06 -5.86 -7.62
N LEU A 46 1.02 -5.29 -8.34
CA LEU A 46 2.43 -5.45 -8.03
C LEU A 46 2.75 -4.89 -6.63
N VAL A 47 2.22 -3.72 -6.32
CA VAL A 47 2.42 -3.09 -5.00
C VAL A 47 1.89 -4.00 -3.90
N ILE A 48 0.66 -4.52 -4.07
CA ILE A 48 0.05 -5.39 -3.05
C ILE A 48 0.89 -6.66 -2.87
N CYS A 49 1.34 -7.29 -3.96
CA CYS A 49 2.16 -8.49 -3.87
C CYS A 49 3.48 -8.22 -3.13
N ARG A 50 4.10 -7.09 -3.38
CA ARG A 50 5.35 -6.72 -2.71
C ARG A 50 5.12 -6.41 -1.24
N LEU A 51 3.98 -5.78 -0.91
CA LEU A 51 3.64 -5.50 0.48
C LEU A 51 3.37 -6.78 1.24
N GLU A 52 2.70 -7.75 0.61
CA GLU A 52 2.46 -9.05 1.23
C GLU A 52 3.79 -9.72 1.58
N ALA A 53 4.76 -9.65 0.66
CA ALA A 53 6.08 -10.24 0.90
C ALA A 53 6.84 -9.47 1.96
N ALA A 54 6.77 -8.15 1.94
CA ALA A 54 7.54 -7.31 2.87
C ALA A 54 7.07 -7.47 4.32
N PHE A 55 5.76 -7.63 4.52
CA PHE A 55 5.19 -7.75 5.87
C PHE A 55 4.81 -9.18 6.24
N ASP A 56 5.00 -10.12 5.32
CA ASP A 56 4.63 -11.53 5.51
C ASP A 56 3.15 -11.64 5.90
N VAL A 57 2.30 -10.98 5.13
CA VAL A 57 0.85 -11.01 5.33
C VAL A 57 0.19 -11.38 4.00
N ARG A 58 -1.09 -11.73 4.07
CA ARG A 58 -1.86 -12.04 2.88
C ARG A 58 -3.15 -11.23 2.88
N ILE A 59 -3.37 -10.50 1.79
CA ILE A 59 -4.57 -9.69 1.61
C ILE A 59 -5.41 -10.33 0.50
N PRO A 60 -6.61 -10.84 0.83
CA PRO A 60 -7.45 -11.48 -0.17
C PRO A 60 -7.80 -10.55 -1.34
N ASN A 61 -7.86 -11.13 -2.54
CA ASN A 61 -8.15 -10.40 -3.77
C ASN A 61 -9.42 -9.55 -3.66
N ARG A 62 -10.47 -10.12 -3.08
CA ARG A 62 -11.74 -9.40 -2.93
C ARG A 62 -11.62 -8.15 -2.08
N GLN A 63 -10.66 -8.13 -1.17
CA GLN A 63 -10.43 -6.97 -0.32
C GLN A 63 -9.70 -5.87 -1.07
N TRP A 64 -8.91 -6.22 -2.07
CA TRP A 64 -8.19 -5.22 -2.88
C TRP A 64 -9.15 -4.21 -3.48
N GLN A 65 -10.34 -4.65 -3.87
CA GLN A 65 -11.33 -3.79 -4.51
C GLN A 65 -11.88 -2.72 -3.57
N ARG A 66 -11.70 -2.93 -2.27
CA ARG A 66 -12.16 -2.00 -1.24
C ARG A 66 -11.09 -1.01 -0.83
N LEU A 67 -9.85 -1.25 -1.28
CA LEU A 67 -8.73 -0.38 -0.94
C LEU A 67 -8.72 0.80 -1.89
N SER A 68 -8.98 1.97 -1.36
CA SER A 68 -9.09 3.19 -2.14
C SER A 68 -7.95 4.15 -1.84
N THR A 69 -7.68 4.39 -0.57
CA THR A 69 -6.62 5.30 -0.15
C THR A 69 -5.41 4.54 0.35
N LEU A 70 -4.30 5.25 0.45
CA LEU A 70 -3.09 4.69 1.05
C LEU A 70 -3.37 4.25 2.49
N GLY A 71 -4.17 5.03 3.22
CA GLY A 71 -4.58 4.67 4.58
C GLY A 71 -5.33 3.35 4.63
N ASP A 72 -6.17 3.08 3.64
CA ASP A 72 -6.88 1.81 3.56
C ASP A 72 -5.91 0.64 3.44
N VAL A 73 -4.84 0.82 2.65
CA VAL A 73 -3.82 -0.22 2.49
C VAL A 73 -3.08 -0.44 3.80
N VAL A 74 -2.72 0.64 4.47
CA VAL A 74 -2.04 0.57 5.79
C VAL A 74 -2.94 -0.11 6.81
N ASP A 75 -4.24 0.22 6.82
CA ASP A 75 -5.21 -0.41 7.71
C ASP A 75 -5.26 -1.93 7.49
N ALA A 76 -5.29 -2.34 6.23
CA ALA A 76 -5.37 -3.76 5.90
C ALA A 76 -4.14 -4.52 6.40
N ILE A 77 -2.96 -3.91 6.29
CA ILE A 77 -1.72 -4.51 6.77
C ILE A 77 -1.69 -4.53 8.29
N GLU A 78 -1.98 -3.39 8.91
CA GLU A 78 -1.95 -3.26 10.36
C GLU A 78 -2.87 -4.29 11.03
N LYS A 79 -4.06 -4.44 10.47
CA LYS A 79 -5.05 -5.37 11.00
C LYS A 79 -4.51 -6.80 11.03
N ARG A 80 -3.70 -7.17 10.07
CA ARG A 80 -3.13 -8.50 9.99
C ARG A 80 -1.93 -8.69 10.89
N LEU A 81 -1.20 -7.62 11.17
CA LEU A 81 -0.01 -7.68 12.01
C LEU A 81 -0.33 -7.66 13.51
N THR A 82 -1.50 -7.14 13.87
CA THR A 82 -1.87 -7.00 15.29
C THR A 82 -2.74 -8.13 15.81
N ARG A 83 -2.91 -9.18 15.04
CA ARG A 83 -3.71 -10.34 15.44
C ARG A 83 -3.02 -11.20 16.46
#